data_88a28fce3cc3cd9c1f18517c499804b0
#
_entry.id   88a28fce3cc3cd9c1f18517c499804b0
#
_cell.length_a   1.000
_cell.length_b   1.000
_cell.length_c   1.000
_cell.angle_alpha   90.00
_cell.angle_beta   90.00
_cell.angle_gamma   90.00
#
_symmetry.space_group_name_H-M   'P 1'
#
loop_
_entity.id
_entity.type
_entity.pdbx_description
1 polymer ?
#
loop_
_entity_poly.entity_id
_entity_poly.type
_entity_poly.pdbx_seq_one_letter_code
_entity_poly.pdbx_strand_id
1 'polypeptide(L)'
;MAWTVTALFFAVYTLVSVLRNDRLLNAGYDLGIFEQAIRAYAHGEAPVVELKGPGFNLLGDHFHPVLALIAPLYRLFPSAVTLLVVQAALMALACLPLTRWAHRAVGPATGLAVGCALGASWGLVAGVTKDFHEICFAVPLLAFSVTALGQRRWWAAAAWALPLLLVKEDLGLTLAAVGGYIAWQGPRERQAQPAGKRRFPLLLGAAVALIGVAGTAVEILVLLPAVNPRGGFDYWQQMPGRTSSAGGPAGLLSLGLHLFWPPMKWLLLFMLAAPTAFLGLRSPLTLLCVPTLAWRLLAGNEHYWQPNFHYNAILMPLVFAGLIDVLHRRPAIVPPRRRRKALAFSAAFTAVTVAVYPLHDLVLPSAWRTPAHVRTAKRLLARIPDGATVASSNRLAPLLTGRTTVSLVCFGTGPDPAAPTALPAAPPDWVVSDRHDPTVKTPCPVAQTHRMLRLYRTHGYVQVAEEDGITLLRRG
;
A
#
# COMPACT_ATOMS: atom_id res chain seq x y z
N MET A 1 -17.58 -10.43 -19.50
CA MET A 1 -17.98 -9.92 -18.17
C MET A 1 -16.79 -9.73 -17.22
N ALA A 2 -16.07 -10.77 -16.76
CA ALA A 2 -14.99 -10.56 -15.77
C ALA A 2 -13.86 -9.66 -16.31
N TRP A 3 -13.40 -9.87 -17.54
CA TRP A 3 -12.43 -8.99 -18.19
C TRP A 3 -12.97 -7.58 -18.41
N THR A 4 -14.26 -7.41 -18.68
CA THR A 4 -14.90 -6.10 -18.83
C THR A 4 -14.89 -5.32 -17.51
N VAL A 5 -15.20 -6.00 -16.39
CA VAL A 5 -15.10 -5.40 -15.05
C VAL A 5 -13.64 -5.00 -14.74
N THR A 6 -12.67 -5.88 -15.01
CA THR A 6 -11.26 -5.60 -14.81
C THR A 6 -10.80 -4.40 -15.64
N ALA A 7 -11.14 -4.36 -16.93
CA ALA A 7 -10.77 -3.25 -17.82
C ALA A 7 -11.43 -1.93 -17.40
N LEU A 8 -12.69 -1.97 -16.96
CA LEU A 8 -13.37 -0.80 -16.42
C LEU A 8 -12.62 -0.21 -15.22
N PHE A 9 -12.29 -1.04 -14.22
CA PHE A 9 -11.57 -0.55 -13.04
C PHE A 9 -10.13 -0.19 -13.33
N PHE A 10 -9.46 -0.83 -14.28
CA PHE A 10 -8.17 -0.36 -14.76
C PHE A 10 -8.25 1.07 -15.31
N ALA A 11 -9.23 1.34 -16.17
CA ALA A 11 -9.42 2.67 -16.74
C ALA A 11 -9.78 3.70 -15.66
N VAL A 12 -10.71 3.38 -14.75
CA VAL A 12 -11.14 4.25 -13.65
C VAL A 12 -9.99 4.55 -12.69
N TYR A 13 -9.22 3.54 -12.30
CA TYR A 13 -8.08 3.69 -11.39
C TYR A 13 -6.95 4.49 -12.02
N THR A 14 -6.62 4.19 -13.28
CA THR A 14 -5.63 4.98 -14.03
C THR A 14 -6.03 6.45 -14.09
N LEU A 15 -7.28 6.71 -14.47
CA LEU A 15 -7.79 8.07 -14.62
C LEU A 15 -7.72 8.86 -13.30
N VAL A 16 -8.23 8.30 -12.20
CA VAL A 16 -8.21 8.99 -10.90
C VAL A 16 -6.78 9.21 -10.41
N SER A 17 -5.88 8.23 -10.58
CA SER A 17 -4.48 8.35 -10.15
C SER A 17 -3.73 9.42 -10.94
N VAL A 18 -3.90 9.46 -12.26
CA VAL A 18 -3.25 10.47 -13.12
C VAL A 18 -3.79 11.88 -12.82
N LEU A 19 -5.12 12.04 -12.73
CA LEU A 19 -5.71 13.34 -12.39
C LEU A 19 -5.23 13.86 -11.03
N ARG A 20 -5.07 12.98 -10.04
CA ARG A 20 -4.55 13.33 -8.72
C ARG A 20 -3.08 13.74 -8.80
N ASN A 21 -2.27 12.99 -9.55
CA ASN A 21 -0.87 13.32 -9.78
C ASN A 21 -0.72 14.68 -10.49
N ASP A 22 -1.52 14.94 -11.51
CA ASP A 22 -1.50 16.20 -12.25
C ASP A 22 -1.89 17.41 -11.40
N ARG A 23 -2.56 17.20 -10.27
CA ARG A 23 -2.99 18.21 -9.30
C ARG A 23 -2.08 18.30 -8.07
N LEU A 24 -0.91 17.66 -8.06
CA LEU A 24 0.02 17.60 -6.93
C LEU A 24 -0.62 17.03 -5.66
N LEU A 25 -1.49 16.03 -5.79
CA LEU A 25 -2.10 15.36 -4.65
C LEU A 25 -1.31 14.13 -4.17
N ASN A 26 -0.21 13.79 -4.87
CA ASN A 26 0.75 12.76 -4.49
C ASN A 26 1.98 13.38 -3.81
N ALA A 27 2.74 12.57 -3.10
CA ALA A 27 3.87 13.02 -2.31
C ALA A 27 5.17 12.30 -2.66
N GLY A 28 6.30 12.96 -2.41
CA GLY A 28 7.62 12.36 -2.54
C GLY A 28 7.82 11.21 -1.57
N TYR A 29 7.35 11.37 -0.34
CA TYR A 29 7.23 10.30 0.65
C TYR A 29 5.97 9.48 0.33
N ASP A 30 6.22 8.60 -0.45
CA ASP A 30 5.83 7.34 -1.05
C ASP A 30 6.09 7.33 -2.56
N LEU A 31 5.33 8.04 -3.43
CA LEU A 31 5.49 7.96 -4.89
C LEU A 31 6.93 8.30 -5.36
N GLY A 32 7.52 9.37 -4.83
CA GLY A 32 8.89 9.76 -5.18
C GLY A 32 9.95 8.78 -4.69
N ILE A 33 9.79 8.21 -3.49
CA ILE A 33 10.64 7.17 -2.92
C ILE A 33 10.69 5.97 -3.87
N PHE A 34 9.52 5.46 -4.25
CA PHE A 34 9.43 4.30 -5.14
C PHE A 34 9.91 4.62 -6.55
N GLU A 35 9.68 5.83 -7.06
CA GLU A 35 10.19 6.23 -8.37
C GLU A 35 11.72 6.25 -8.40
N GLN A 36 12.38 6.81 -7.37
CA GLN A 36 13.85 6.79 -7.27
C GLN A 36 14.39 5.35 -7.24
N ALA A 37 13.77 4.45 -6.46
CA ALA A 37 14.18 3.05 -6.40
C ALA A 37 14.01 2.32 -7.74
N ILE A 38 12.88 2.50 -8.41
CA ILE A 38 12.59 1.86 -9.70
C ILE A 38 13.49 2.44 -10.80
N ARG A 39 13.79 3.75 -10.75
CA ARG A 39 14.75 4.39 -11.62
C ARG A 39 16.15 3.78 -11.45
N ALA A 40 16.62 3.57 -10.23
CA ALA A 40 17.89 2.88 -9.96
C ALA A 40 17.89 1.47 -10.54
N TYR A 41 16.88 0.65 -10.27
CA TYR A 41 16.73 -0.67 -10.90
C TYR A 41 16.71 -0.61 -12.43
N ALA A 42 16.09 0.41 -13.02
CA ALA A 42 16.08 0.60 -14.47
C ALA A 42 17.46 0.85 -15.05
N HIS A 43 18.41 1.37 -14.28
CA HIS A 43 19.82 1.56 -14.66
C HIS A 43 20.74 0.41 -14.22
N GLY A 44 20.20 -0.61 -13.55
CA GLY A 44 20.98 -1.74 -13.03
C GLY A 44 21.72 -1.43 -11.72
N GLU A 45 21.26 -0.41 -11.01
CA GLU A 45 21.84 0.07 -9.76
C GLU A 45 21.04 -0.41 -8.54
N ALA A 46 21.68 -0.34 -7.36
CA ALA A 46 20.99 -0.57 -6.09
C ALA A 46 19.90 0.50 -5.86
N PRO A 47 18.76 0.16 -5.24
CA PRO A 47 17.64 1.10 -5.04
C PRO A 47 17.93 2.13 -3.95
N VAL A 48 18.91 3.00 -4.19
CA VAL A 48 19.27 4.10 -3.29
C VAL A 48 18.28 5.24 -3.49
N VAL A 49 17.77 5.77 -2.37
CA VAL A 49 16.66 6.73 -2.33
C VAL A 49 17.01 7.92 -1.43
N GLU A 50 17.44 9.02 -2.03
CA GLU A 50 17.83 10.24 -1.31
C GLU A 50 16.68 10.91 -0.55
N LEU A 51 15.42 10.66 -0.93
CA LEU A 51 14.24 11.10 -0.18
C LEU A 51 14.13 10.48 1.22
N LYS A 52 14.76 9.33 1.48
CA LYS A 52 14.83 8.69 2.81
C LYS A 52 16.08 9.09 3.60
N GLY A 53 17.01 9.75 2.95
CA GLY A 53 18.30 10.18 3.47
C GLY A 53 19.45 9.80 2.56
N PRO A 54 20.64 10.43 2.77
CA PRO A 54 21.81 10.20 1.92
C PRO A 54 22.20 8.73 1.84
N GLY A 55 22.26 8.18 0.63
CA GLY A 55 22.68 6.81 0.37
C GLY A 55 21.75 5.72 0.92
N PHE A 56 20.50 6.04 1.27
CA PHE A 56 19.59 5.08 1.89
C PHE A 56 19.13 4.02 0.88
N ASN A 57 19.50 2.76 1.11
CA ASN A 57 18.99 1.63 0.31
C ASN A 57 17.59 1.26 0.75
N LEU A 58 16.62 1.37 -0.17
CA LEU A 58 15.21 1.19 0.14
C LEU A 58 14.85 -0.25 0.55
N LEU A 59 15.63 -1.26 0.14
CA LEU A 59 15.45 -2.64 0.62
C LEU A 59 15.73 -2.79 2.12
N GLY A 60 16.39 -1.81 2.76
CA GLY A 60 16.57 -1.77 4.20
C GLY A 60 15.39 -1.15 4.98
N ASP A 61 14.45 -0.50 4.30
CA ASP A 61 13.19 -0.01 4.89
C ASP A 61 12.14 -1.13 4.96
N HIS A 62 11.84 -1.69 3.80
CA HIS A 62 10.97 -2.84 3.59
C HIS A 62 11.59 -3.78 2.55
N PHE A 63 11.42 -5.09 2.72
CA PHE A 63 11.91 -6.05 1.75
C PHE A 63 10.91 -6.24 0.61
N HIS A 64 11.13 -5.53 -0.51
CA HIS A 64 10.24 -5.51 -1.68
C HIS A 64 10.97 -5.61 -3.03
N PRO A 65 11.79 -6.63 -3.25
CA PRO A 65 12.51 -6.79 -4.52
C PRO A 65 11.60 -6.92 -5.74
N VAL A 66 10.32 -7.22 -5.55
CA VAL A 66 9.29 -7.28 -6.61
C VAL A 66 9.21 -5.98 -7.43
N LEU A 67 9.62 -4.84 -6.88
CA LEU A 67 9.62 -3.54 -7.57
C LEU A 67 10.52 -3.54 -8.81
N ALA A 68 11.57 -4.37 -8.82
CA ALA A 68 12.45 -4.51 -9.99
C ALA A 68 11.70 -4.96 -11.25
N LEU A 69 10.53 -5.62 -11.10
CA LEU A 69 9.68 -6.01 -12.24
C LEU A 69 9.10 -4.82 -13.01
N ILE A 70 9.06 -3.62 -12.42
CA ILE A 70 8.59 -2.40 -13.09
C ILE A 70 9.72 -1.77 -13.92
N ALA A 71 10.98 -2.03 -13.61
CA ALA A 71 12.13 -1.40 -14.23
C ALA A 71 12.15 -1.46 -15.78
N PRO A 72 11.83 -2.59 -16.44
CA PRO A 72 11.79 -2.64 -17.91
C PRO A 72 10.74 -1.69 -18.50
N LEU A 73 9.56 -1.59 -17.86
CA LEU A 73 8.50 -0.68 -18.31
C LEU A 73 8.89 0.78 -18.04
N TYR A 74 9.53 1.06 -16.91
CA TYR A 74 10.01 2.38 -16.56
C TYR A 74 11.09 2.89 -17.51
N ARG A 75 11.96 2.01 -18.05
CA ARG A 75 12.92 2.37 -19.11
C ARG A 75 12.25 2.91 -20.36
N LEU A 76 11.08 2.37 -20.70
CA LEU A 76 10.32 2.81 -21.89
C LEU A 76 9.54 4.10 -21.61
N PHE A 77 9.06 4.26 -20.37
CA PHE A 77 8.22 5.38 -19.93
C PHE A 77 8.72 5.92 -18.59
N PRO A 78 9.83 6.70 -18.54
CA PRO A 78 10.46 7.16 -17.30
C PRO A 78 9.64 8.27 -16.64
N SER A 79 8.66 7.90 -15.83
CA SER A 79 7.73 8.82 -15.17
C SER A 79 7.08 8.17 -13.96
N ALA A 80 6.79 8.96 -12.92
CA ALA A 80 5.95 8.57 -11.79
C ALA A 80 4.58 8.02 -12.23
N VAL A 81 4.04 8.50 -13.35
CA VAL A 81 2.78 8.02 -13.94
C VAL A 81 2.86 6.52 -14.30
N THR A 82 4.02 6.03 -14.72
CA THR A 82 4.22 4.60 -15.02
C THR A 82 3.93 3.73 -13.80
N LEU A 83 4.39 4.15 -12.61
CA LEU A 83 4.13 3.44 -11.36
C LEU A 83 2.63 3.42 -11.05
N LEU A 84 1.96 4.56 -11.20
CA LEU A 84 0.52 4.70 -10.95
C LEU A 84 -0.31 3.83 -11.90
N VAL A 85 0.06 3.74 -13.18
CA VAL A 85 -0.61 2.89 -14.17
C VAL A 85 -0.40 1.42 -13.86
N VAL A 86 0.81 1.01 -13.47
CA VAL A 86 1.11 -0.37 -13.04
C VAL A 86 0.29 -0.74 -11.79
N GLN A 87 0.25 0.15 -10.79
CA GLN A 87 -0.58 -0.05 -9.61
C GLN A 87 -2.06 -0.21 -9.96
N ALA A 88 -2.59 0.65 -10.83
CA ALA A 88 -3.97 0.59 -11.30
C ALA A 88 -4.27 -0.76 -11.99
N ALA A 89 -3.36 -1.23 -12.85
CA ALA A 89 -3.49 -2.51 -13.54
C ALA A 89 -3.49 -3.71 -12.59
N LEU A 90 -2.54 -3.75 -11.65
CA LEU A 90 -2.42 -4.82 -10.67
C LEU A 90 -3.64 -4.87 -9.73
N MET A 91 -4.08 -3.72 -9.20
CA MET A 91 -5.25 -3.68 -8.32
C MET A 91 -6.55 -4.03 -9.05
N ALA A 92 -6.74 -3.58 -10.30
CA ALA A 92 -7.88 -3.96 -11.11
C ALA A 92 -7.88 -5.46 -11.45
N LEU A 93 -6.69 -6.06 -11.64
CA LEU A 93 -6.53 -7.49 -11.94
C LEU A 93 -7.12 -8.39 -10.84
N ALA A 94 -7.17 -7.94 -9.60
CA ALA A 94 -7.80 -8.66 -8.51
C ALA A 94 -9.30 -8.92 -8.73
N CYS A 95 -10.00 -8.07 -9.50
CA CYS A 95 -11.40 -8.27 -9.83
C CYS A 95 -11.62 -9.52 -10.69
N LEU A 96 -10.65 -9.89 -11.52
CA LEU A 96 -10.78 -10.98 -12.50
C LEU A 96 -11.11 -12.35 -11.87
N PRO A 97 -10.29 -12.89 -10.95
CA PRO A 97 -10.51 -14.22 -10.39
C PRO A 97 -11.78 -14.28 -9.54
N LEU A 98 -12.06 -13.27 -8.74
CA LEU A 98 -13.20 -13.24 -7.84
C LEU A 98 -14.53 -13.07 -8.61
N THR A 99 -14.58 -12.21 -9.63
CA THR A 99 -15.74 -12.09 -10.53
C THR A 99 -16.03 -13.41 -11.23
N ARG A 100 -15.00 -14.10 -11.75
CA ARG A 100 -15.14 -15.41 -12.40
C ARG A 100 -15.63 -16.47 -11.44
N TRP A 101 -15.09 -16.50 -10.23
CA TRP A 101 -15.50 -17.47 -9.23
C TRP A 101 -16.95 -17.24 -8.80
N ALA A 102 -17.34 -16.00 -8.45
CA ALA A 102 -18.71 -15.66 -8.09
C ALA A 102 -19.71 -15.97 -9.23
N HIS A 103 -19.33 -15.67 -10.48
CA HIS A 103 -20.13 -16.00 -11.66
C HIS A 103 -20.43 -17.50 -11.79
N ARG A 104 -19.37 -18.33 -11.67
CA ARG A 104 -19.50 -19.79 -11.82
C ARG A 104 -20.19 -20.44 -10.64
N ALA A 105 -19.94 -19.94 -9.42
CA ALA A 105 -20.40 -20.55 -8.18
C ALA A 105 -21.84 -20.15 -7.80
N VAL A 106 -22.25 -18.93 -8.15
CA VAL A 106 -23.52 -18.35 -7.67
C VAL A 106 -24.40 -17.81 -8.81
N GLY A 107 -23.81 -17.49 -9.96
CA GLY A 107 -24.51 -17.03 -11.16
C GLY A 107 -24.06 -15.66 -11.66
N PRO A 108 -24.46 -15.29 -12.90
CA PRO A 108 -23.92 -14.11 -13.62
C PRO A 108 -24.20 -12.78 -12.93
N ALA A 109 -25.42 -12.55 -12.43
CA ALA A 109 -25.78 -11.31 -11.75
C ALA A 109 -24.98 -11.10 -10.46
N THR A 110 -24.78 -12.19 -9.67
CA THR A 110 -23.96 -12.14 -8.45
C THR A 110 -22.50 -11.92 -8.81
N GLY A 111 -21.98 -12.55 -9.86
CA GLY A 111 -20.61 -12.35 -10.32
C GLY A 111 -20.34 -10.89 -10.69
N LEU A 112 -21.26 -10.26 -11.43
CA LEU A 112 -21.15 -8.84 -11.78
C LEU A 112 -21.21 -7.95 -10.54
N ALA A 113 -22.20 -8.17 -9.66
CA ALA A 113 -22.36 -7.38 -8.44
C ALA A 113 -21.12 -7.46 -7.52
N VAL A 114 -20.57 -8.66 -7.29
CA VAL A 114 -19.36 -8.87 -6.49
C VAL A 114 -18.15 -8.22 -7.15
N GLY A 115 -17.98 -8.35 -8.47
CA GLY A 115 -16.87 -7.75 -9.19
C GLY A 115 -16.88 -6.22 -9.13
N CYS A 116 -18.06 -5.61 -9.35
CA CYS A 116 -18.23 -4.17 -9.24
C CYS A 116 -18.06 -3.66 -7.80
N ALA A 117 -18.63 -4.37 -6.81
CA ALA A 117 -18.48 -3.99 -5.41
C ALA A 117 -17.02 -4.13 -4.91
N LEU A 118 -16.30 -5.14 -5.37
CA LEU A 118 -14.86 -5.29 -5.09
C LEU A 118 -14.08 -4.15 -5.72
N GLY A 119 -14.24 -3.91 -7.03
CA GLY A 119 -13.49 -2.85 -7.72
C GLY A 119 -13.82 -1.46 -7.18
N ALA A 120 -15.06 -1.19 -6.79
CA ALA A 120 -15.44 0.08 -6.17
C ALA A 120 -15.23 0.09 -4.64
N SER A 121 -14.65 -0.97 -4.04
CA SER A 121 -14.47 -1.06 -2.59
C SER A 121 -13.51 0.00 -2.07
N TRP A 122 -13.86 0.56 -0.92
CA TRP A 122 -13.11 1.63 -0.28
C TRP A 122 -11.62 1.30 -0.06
N GLY A 123 -11.30 0.05 0.25
CA GLY A 123 -9.90 -0.36 0.50
C GLY A 123 -9.05 -0.39 -0.76
N LEU A 124 -9.61 -0.83 -1.92
CA LEU A 124 -8.91 -0.74 -3.21
C LEU A 124 -8.79 0.72 -3.66
N VAL A 125 -9.86 1.49 -3.51
CA VAL A 125 -9.87 2.92 -3.86
C VAL A 125 -8.86 3.70 -3.01
N ALA A 126 -8.80 3.46 -1.70
CA ALA A 126 -7.81 4.07 -0.82
C ALA A 126 -6.38 3.70 -1.26
N GLY A 127 -6.13 2.44 -1.64
CA GLY A 127 -4.84 1.98 -2.14
C GLY A 127 -4.42 2.69 -3.43
N VAL A 128 -5.33 2.77 -4.40
CA VAL A 128 -5.05 3.39 -5.72
C VAL A 128 -4.83 4.90 -5.62
N THR A 129 -5.52 5.58 -4.69
CA THR A 129 -5.51 7.04 -4.60
C THR A 129 -4.49 7.60 -3.60
N LYS A 130 -3.79 6.74 -2.88
CA LYS A 130 -2.69 7.09 -1.95
C LYS A 130 -1.37 6.71 -2.59
N ASP A 131 -0.81 7.60 -3.38
CA ASP A 131 0.51 7.44 -3.97
C ASP A 131 0.72 6.08 -4.67
N PHE A 132 1.94 5.60 -4.76
CA PHE A 132 2.27 4.25 -5.19
C PHE A 132 2.78 3.43 -4.01
N HIS A 133 2.40 2.15 -3.93
CA HIS A 133 2.88 1.23 -2.90
C HIS A 133 3.09 -0.19 -3.44
N GLU A 134 4.13 -0.86 -2.95
CA GLU A 134 4.51 -2.23 -3.28
C GLU A 134 3.38 -3.25 -3.09
N ILE A 135 2.47 -3.00 -2.15
CA ILE A 135 1.34 -3.88 -1.86
C ILE A 135 0.40 -4.09 -3.05
N CYS A 136 0.48 -3.24 -4.08
CA CYS A 136 -0.30 -3.43 -5.30
C CYS A 136 -0.04 -4.79 -5.96
N PHE A 137 1.15 -5.37 -5.80
CA PHE A 137 1.47 -6.72 -6.26
C PHE A 137 0.78 -7.79 -5.42
N ALA A 138 0.65 -7.59 -4.11
CA ALA A 138 0.01 -8.56 -3.21
C ALA A 138 -1.49 -8.70 -3.48
N VAL A 139 -2.16 -7.63 -3.91
CA VAL A 139 -3.62 -7.62 -4.13
C VAL A 139 -4.08 -8.67 -5.14
N PRO A 140 -3.55 -8.75 -6.38
CA PRO A 140 -3.91 -9.81 -7.33
C PRO A 140 -3.39 -11.19 -6.90
N LEU A 141 -2.20 -11.29 -6.31
CA LEU A 141 -1.67 -12.55 -5.81
C LEU A 141 -2.61 -13.19 -4.78
N LEU A 142 -3.09 -12.41 -3.82
CA LEU A 142 -4.08 -12.85 -2.85
C LEU A 142 -5.44 -13.17 -3.49
N ALA A 143 -5.90 -12.37 -4.46
CA ALA A 143 -7.13 -12.63 -5.16
C ALA A 143 -7.13 -13.98 -5.90
N PHE A 144 -6.04 -14.31 -6.60
CA PHE A 144 -5.87 -15.61 -7.25
C PHE A 144 -5.70 -16.74 -6.24
N SER A 145 -4.89 -16.54 -5.20
CA SER A 145 -4.66 -17.53 -4.15
C SER A 145 -5.96 -17.89 -3.42
N VAL A 146 -6.70 -16.89 -2.92
CA VAL A 146 -7.93 -17.13 -2.18
C VAL A 146 -9.06 -17.70 -3.06
N THR A 147 -9.09 -17.35 -4.35
CA THR A 147 -9.99 -17.99 -5.33
C THR A 147 -9.64 -19.48 -5.48
N ALA A 148 -8.37 -19.79 -5.59
CA ALA A 148 -7.90 -21.19 -5.67
C ALA A 148 -8.21 -21.97 -4.39
N LEU A 149 -8.06 -21.36 -3.20
CA LEU A 149 -8.50 -21.94 -1.92
C LEU A 149 -10.01 -22.24 -1.93
N GLY A 150 -10.83 -21.30 -2.32
CA GLY A 150 -12.27 -21.47 -2.44
C GLY A 150 -12.67 -22.57 -3.41
N GLN A 151 -11.88 -22.80 -4.46
CA GLN A 151 -12.05 -23.85 -5.46
C GLN A 151 -11.33 -25.17 -5.12
N ARG A 152 -10.69 -25.27 -3.94
CA ARG A 152 -9.95 -26.47 -3.48
C ARG A 152 -8.73 -26.82 -4.34
N ARG A 153 -8.16 -25.86 -5.04
CA ARG A 153 -6.96 -26.02 -5.88
C ARG A 153 -5.72 -25.68 -5.05
N TRP A 154 -5.35 -26.58 -4.13
CA TRP A 154 -4.35 -26.33 -3.09
C TRP A 154 -2.99 -25.89 -3.63
N TRP A 155 -2.47 -26.56 -4.67
CA TRP A 155 -1.22 -26.16 -5.34
C TRP A 155 -1.28 -24.77 -5.94
N ALA A 156 -2.35 -24.45 -6.65
CA ALA A 156 -2.51 -23.14 -7.24
C ALA A 156 -2.60 -22.04 -6.17
N ALA A 157 -3.27 -22.33 -5.04
CA ALA A 157 -3.34 -21.41 -3.93
C ALA A 157 -1.96 -21.12 -3.33
N ALA A 158 -1.15 -22.15 -3.10
CA ALA A 158 0.22 -22.03 -2.62
C ALA A 158 1.10 -21.26 -3.62
N ALA A 159 1.06 -21.62 -4.91
CA ALA A 159 1.85 -21.01 -5.95
C ALA A 159 1.58 -19.50 -6.11
N TRP A 160 0.30 -19.08 -6.04
CA TRP A 160 -0.06 -17.67 -6.08
C TRP A 160 0.32 -16.91 -4.80
N ALA A 161 0.40 -17.58 -3.65
CA ALA A 161 0.76 -16.94 -2.40
C ALA A 161 2.29 -16.85 -2.17
N LEU A 162 3.10 -17.76 -2.72
CA LEU A 162 4.55 -17.78 -2.52
C LEU A 162 5.25 -16.44 -2.84
N PRO A 163 4.92 -15.74 -3.96
CA PRO A 163 5.56 -14.46 -4.26
C PRO A 163 5.29 -13.33 -3.27
N LEU A 164 4.38 -13.51 -2.31
CA LEU A 164 4.12 -12.53 -1.24
C LEU A 164 5.38 -12.20 -0.43
N LEU A 165 6.30 -13.16 -0.27
CA LEU A 165 7.61 -12.96 0.37
C LEU A 165 8.48 -11.90 -0.35
N LEU A 166 8.27 -11.69 -1.66
CA LEU A 166 9.02 -10.69 -2.41
C LEU A 166 8.34 -9.31 -2.43
N VAL A 167 7.16 -9.20 -1.82
CA VAL A 167 6.38 -7.95 -1.82
C VAL A 167 6.59 -7.15 -0.55
N LYS A 168 6.53 -7.81 0.61
CA LYS A 168 6.77 -7.16 1.90
C LYS A 168 6.98 -8.20 3.00
N GLU A 169 7.85 -7.91 3.94
CA GLU A 169 8.29 -8.82 5.00
C GLU A 169 7.17 -9.37 5.89
N ASP A 170 6.10 -8.60 6.13
CA ASP A 170 4.95 -9.05 6.94
C ASP A 170 4.01 -10.02 6.19
N LEU A 171 4.06 -10.03 4.87
CA LEU A 171 3.18 -10.87 4.04
C LEU A 171 3.56 -12.36 4.06
N GLY A 172 4.76 -12.70 4.53
CA GLY A 172 5.10 -14.10 4.82
C GLY A 172 4.22 -14.71 5.90
N LEU A 173 3.71 -13.91 6.86
CA LEU A 173 2.71 -14.39 7.82
C LEU A 173 1.34 -14.66 7.17
N THR A 174 0.99 -13.90 6.14
CA THR A 174 -0.21 -14.17 5.32
C THR A 174 -0.03 -15.44 4.48
N LEU A 175 1.16 -15.66 3.91
CA LEU A 175 1.53 -16.93 3.27
C LEU A 175 1.41 -18.09 4.26
N ALA A 176 1.90 -17.93 5.49
CA ALA A 176 1.78 -18.93 6.53
C ALA A 176 0.31 -19.26 6.86
N ALA A 177 -0.56 -18.24 6.90
CA ALA A 177 -2.00 -18.44 7.09
C ALA A 177 -2.65 -19.21 5.91
N VAL A 178 -2.23 -18.94 4.67
CA VAL A 178 -2.65 -19.72 3.49
C VAL A 178 -2.24 -21.19 3.66
N GLY A 179 -0.99 -21.45 4.06
CA GLY A 179 -0.49 -22.79 4.36
C GLY A 179 -1.30 -23.47 5.47
N GLY A 180 -1.53 -22.77 6.57
CA GLY A 180 -2.37 -23.25 7.69
C GLY A 180 -3.79 -23.59 7.26
N TYR A 181 -4.40 -22.77 6.41
CA TYR A 181 -5.73 -23.06 5.85
C TYR A 181 -5.73 -24.33 4.99
N ILE A 182 -4.72 -24.53 4.13
CA ILE A 182 -4.57 -25.74 3.31
C ILE A 182 -4.41 -26.98 4.21
N ALA A 183 -3.54 -26.92 5.22
CA ALA A 183 -3.30 -28.01 6.16
C ALA A 183 -4.55 -28.35 6.98
N TRP A 184 -5.34 -27.35 7.33
CA TRP A 184 -6.57 -27.53 8.13
C TRP A 184 -7.73 -28.08 7.29
N GLN A 185 -8.00 -27.51 6.11
CA GLN A 185 -9.18 -27.86 5.30
C GLN A 185 -8.94 -29.02 4.34
N GLY A 186 -7.73 -29.15 3.80
CA GLY A 186 -7.43 -30.14 2.77
C GLY A 186 -7.67 -31.59 3.21
N PRO A 187 -7.22 -32.02 4.39
CA PRO A 187 -7.48 -33.37 4.89
C PRO A 187 -8.97 -33.64 5.19
N ARG A 188 -9.70 -32.65 5.72
CA ARG A 188 -11.13 -32.79 6.04
C ARG A 188 -11.99 -33.10 4.82
N GLU A 189 -11.68 -32.47 3.69
CA GLU A 189 -12.42 -32.67 2.45
C GLU A 189 -12.11 -33.96 1.73
N ARG A 190 -11.01 -34.58 2.08
CA ARG A 190 -10.60 -35.88 1.56
C ARG A 190 -10.85 -37.02 2.51
N GLN A 191 -11.72 -36.84 3.51
CA GLN A 191 -11.99 -37.88 4.52
C GLN A 191 -12.45 -39.22 3.93
N ALA A 192 -13.18 -39.20 2.82
CA ALA A 192 -13.60 -40.40 2.08
C ALA A 192 -12.50 -41.01 1.20
N GLN A 193 -11.29 -40.42 1.11
CA GLN A 193 -10.21 -40.88 0.25
C GLN A 193 -9.15 -41.69 1.04
N PRO A 194 -8.34 -42.54 0.37
CA PRO A 194 -7.23 -43.27 1.00
C PRO A 194 -6.28 -42.35 1.78
N ALA A 195 -5.68 -42.85 2.86
CA ALA A 195 -4.85 -42.09 3.80
C ALA A 195 -3.70 -41.32 3.10
N GLY A 196 -3.05 -41.88 2.09
CA GLY A 196 -1.99 -41.25 1.32
C GLY A 196 -2.45 -39.96 0.61
N LYS A 197 -3.66 -39.95 0.06
CA LYS A 197 -4.23 -38.77 -0.60
C LYS A 197 -4.64 -37.67 0.40
N ARG A 198 -4.88 -38.00 1.65
CA ARG A 198 -5.18 -37.02 2.73
C ARG A 198 -3.92 -36.32 3.26
N ARG A 199 -2.77 -37.05 3.27
CA ARG A 199 -1.50 -36.51 3.77
C ARG A 199 -0.96 -35.37 2.89
N PHE A 200 -1.20 -35.43 1.59
CA PHE A 200 -0.67 -34.46 0.64
C PHE A 200 -1.04 -32.99 0.97
N PRO A 201 -2.33 -32.58 1.16
CA PRO A 201 -2.64 -31.20 1.51
C PRO A 201 -2.07 -30.80 2.88
N LEU A 202 -1.99 -31.73 3.84
CA LEU A 202 -1.39 -31.47 5.14
C LEU A 202 0.08 -31.10 5.00
N LEU A 203 0.85 -31.92 4.28
CA LEU A 203 2.28 -31.67 4.07
C LEU A 203 2.54 -30.41 3.25
N LEU A 204 1.77 -30.21 2.17
CA LEU A 204 1.85 -28.97 1.38
C LEU A 204 1.56 -27.75 2.25
N GLY A 205 0.47 -27.77 3.02
CA GLY A 205 0.10 -26.67 3.87
C GLY A 205 1.12 -26.39 4.97
N ALA A 206 1.65 -27.44 5.60
CA ALA A 206 2.70 -27.31 6.62
C ALA A 206 3.99 -26.71 6.03
N ALA A 207 4.41 -27.18 4.83
CA ALA A 207 5.58 -26.63 4.15
C ALA A 207 5.39 -25.15 3.79
N VAL A 208 4.24 -24.78 3.22
CA VAL A 208 3.92 -23.38 2.88
C VAL A 208 3.89 -22.49 4.14
N ALA A 209 3.31 -23.00 5.24
CA ALA A 209 3.29 -22.27 6.51
C ALA A 209 4.70 -22.05 7.07
N LEU A 210 5.54 -23.08 7.04
CA LEU A 210 6.93 -23.00 7.48
C LEU A 210 7.73 -22.01 6.62
N ILE A 211 7.59 -22.08 5.30
CA ILE A 211 8.24 -21.15 4.37
C ILE A 211 7.82 -19.70 4.68
N GLY A 212 6.53 -19.47 4.93
CA GLY A 212 6.02 -18.14 5.28
C GLY A 212 6.62 -17.58 6.56
N VAL A 213 6.63 -18.37 7.63
CA VAL A 213 7.21 -17.96 8.94
C VAL A 213 8.72 -17.78 8.84
N ALA A 214 9.42 -18.75 8.23
CA ALA A 214 10.88 -18.69 8.09
C ALA A 214 11.30 -17.52 7.18
N GLY A 215 10.57 -17.27 6.07
CA GLY A 215 10.82 -16.15 5.18
C GLY A 215 10.71 -14.82 5.91
N THR A 216 9.58 -14.56 6.58
CA THR A 216 9.42 -13.35 7.42
C THR A 216 10.55 -13.20 8.45
N ALA A 217 10.92 -14.29 9.14
CA ALA A 217 12.00 -14.24 10.12
C ALA A 217 13.35 -13.90 9.47
N VAL A 218 13.68 -14.49 8.33
CA VAL A 218 14.92 -14.18 7.58
C VAL A 218 14.92 -12.74 7.10
N GLU A 219 13.80 -12.27 6.55
CA GLU A 219 13.68 -10.89 6.08
C GLU A 219 13.89 -9.88 7.20
N ILE A 220 13.18 -10.03 8.33
CA ILE A 220 13.21 -9.07 9.45
C ILE A 220 14.52 -9.16 10.25
N LEU A 221 15.08 -10.36 10.46
CA LEU A 221 16.21 -10.56 11.35
C LEU A 221 17.57 -10.53 10.63
N VAL A 222 17.60 -10.78 9.32
CA VAL A 222 18.84 -10.90 8.55
C VAL A 222 18.90 -9.90 7.40
N LEU A 223 17.93 -9.96 6.47
CA LEU A 223 18.04 -9.19 5.22
C LEU A 223 17.85 -7.69 5.43
N LEU A 224 16.82 -7.26 6.17
CA LEU A 224 16.56 -5.86 6.44
C LEU A 224 17.71 -5.22 7.25
N PRO A 225 18.18 -5.79 8.37
CA PRO A 225 19.32 -5.24 9.10
C PRO A 225 20.61 -5.18 8.29
N ALA A 226 20.86 -6.14 7.40
CA ALA A 226 22.07 -6.18 6.57
C ALA A 226 22.13 -5.04 5.54
N VAL A 227 20.98 -4.51 5.12
CA VAL A 227 20.88 -3.46 4.08
C VAL A 227 20.49 -2.10 4.66
N ASN A 228 19.86 -2.06 5.84
CA ASN A 228 19.49 -0.81 6.50
C ASN A 228 20.72 -0.09 7.02
N PRO A 229 20.97 1.16 6.61
CA PRO A 229 22.12 1.95 7.13
C PRO A 229 22.14 2.11 8.65
N ARG A 230 21.00 1.93 9.33
CA ARG A 230 20.87 1.99 10.81
C ARG A 230 21.10 0.64 11.49
N GLY A 231 21.31 -0.44 10.73
CA GLY A 231 21.60 -1.78 11.23
C GLY A 231 20.44 -2.49 11.95
N GLY A 232 19.20 -2.13 11.66
CA GLY A 232 18.04 -2.71 12.35
C GLY A 232 16.74 -2.70 11.53
N PHE A 233 15.69 -3.21 12.14
CA PHE A 233 14.31 -3.09 11.60
C PHE A 233 13.60 -1.95 12.33
N ASP A 234 13.48 -0.80 11.67
CA ASP A 234 13.00 0.45 12.26
C ASP A 234 11.58 0.35 12.84
N TYR A 235 10.73 -0.54 12.31
CA TYR A 235 9.34 -0.68 12.72
C TYR A 235 9.14 -1.39 14.07
N TRP A 236 10.19 -1.99 14.66
CA TRP A 236 10.12 -2.48 16.03
C TRP A 236 9.76 -1.39 17.04
N GLN A 237 10.14 -0.15 16.77
CA GLN A 237 9.84 0.98 17.67
C GLN A 237 8.35 1.32 17.70
N GLN A 238 7.57 0.86 16.71
CA GLN A 238 6.13 1.09 16.61
C GLN A 238 5.29 0.01 17.30
N MET A 239 5.95 -1.08 17.76
CA MET A 239 5.27 -2.15 18.50
C MET A 239 5.15 -1.80 20.00
N PRO A 240 4.00 -2.11 20.63
CA PRO A 240 3.80 -1.88 22.06
C PRO A 240 4.78 -2.71 22.87
N GLY A 241 5.21 -2.18 24.02
CA GLY A 241 6.07 -2.89 24.99
C GLY A 241 7.53 -2.42 25.03
N ARG A 242 8.02 -1.64 24.07
CA ARG A 242 9.38 -1.07 24.16
C ARG A 242 9.45 0.25 24.95
N THR A 243 8.33 0.93 25.15
CA THR A 243 8.24 2.18 25.92
C THR A 243 7.69 1.99 27.34
N SER A 244 7.15 0.81 27.65
CA SER A 244 6.62 0.50 28.99
C SER A 244 7.48 -0.56 29.66
N SER A 245 8.14 -0.21 30.74
CA SER A 245 8.83 -1.09 31.69
C SER A 245 7.89 -2.00 32.50
N ALA A 246 6.60 -2.05 32.15
CA ALA A 246 5.60 -2.83 32.84
C ALA A 246 5.54 -4.27 32.30
N GLY A 247 6.34 -5.16 32.87
CA GLY A 247 6.08 -6.60 32.82
C GLY A 247 4.92 -6.98 33.76
N GLY A 248 4.24 -8.11 33.50
CA GLY A 248 3.18 -8.63 34.35
C GLY A 248 1.75 -8.25 33.92
N PRO A 249 0.73 -8.44 34.80
CA PRO A 249 -0.69 -8.27 34.45
C PRO A 249 -1.05 -6.88 33.91
N ALA A 250 -0.40 -5.83 34.41
CA ALA A 250 -0.59 -4.45 33.93
C ALA A 250 -0.15 -4.29 32.46
N GLY A 251 0.93 -4.95 32.03
CA GLY A 251 1.37 -4.95 30.63
C GLY A 251 0.39 -5.67 29.72
N LEU A 252 -0.19 -6.78 30.15
CA LEU A 252 -1.22 -7.50 29.39
C LEU A 252 -2.52 -6.68 29.28
N LEU A 253 -2.91 -6.01 30.36
CA LEU A 253 -4.07 -5.12 30.34
C LEU A 253 -3.84 -3.93 29.38
N SER A 254 -2.67 -3.29 29.43
CA SER A 254 -2.33 -2.19 28.53
C SER A 254 -2.31 -2.64 27.07
N LEU A 255 -1.80 -3.84 26.77
CA LEU A 255 -1.83 -4.43 25.43
C LEU A 255 -3.27 -4.71 24.97
N GLY A 256 -4.11 -5.26 25.85
CA GLY A 256 -5.52 -5.49 25.58
C GLY A 256 -6.27 -4.18 25.29
N LEU A 257 -6.06 -3.15 26.11
CA LEU A 257 -6.64 -1.83 25.89
C LEU A 257 -6.15 -1.23 24.56
N HIS A 258 -4.87 -1.38 24.23
CA HIS A 258 -4.30 -0.88 22.99
C HIS A 258 -4.91 -1.54 21.74
N LEU A 259 -5.25 -2.83 21.80
CA LEU A 259 -5.93 -3.53 20.70
C LEU A 259 -7.31 -2.94 20.38
N PHE A 260 -8.03 -2.47 21.40
CA PHE A 260 -9.42 -2.02 21.28
C PHE A 260 -9.58 -0.49 21.26
N TRP A 261 -8.57 0.24 21.61
CA TRP A 261 -8.55 1.69 21.62
C TRP A 261 -7.51 2.25 20.64
N PRO A 262 -7.78 3.31 19.86
CA PRO A 262 -8.99 4.16 19.86
C PRO A 262 -10.16 3.56 19.04
N PRO A 263 -11.37 4.18 19.12
CA PRO A 263 -12.59 3.72 18.41
C PRO A 263 -12.43 3.57 16.89
N MET A 264 -11.47 4.25 16.28
CA MET A 264 -11.14 4.14 14.85
C MET A 264 -10.80 2.70 14.43
N LYS A 265 -10.26 1.89 15.34
CA LYS A 265 -9.98 0.46 15.09
C LYS A 265 -11.26 -0.34 14.86
N TRP A 266 -12.32 -0.02 15.61
CA TRP A 266 -13.64 -0.61 15.41
C TRP A 266 -14.29 -0.16 14.12
N LEU A 267 -14.11 1.12 13.74
CA LEU A 267 -14.54 1.61 12.44
C LEU A 267 -13.85 0.85 11.31
N LEU A 268 -12.54 0.58 11.41
CA LEU A 268 -11.83 -0.25 10.43
C LEU A 268 -12.44 -1.64 10.30
N LEU A 269 -12.68 -2.34 11.43
CA LEU A 269 -13.27 -3.68 11.43
C LEU A 269 -14.69 -3.67 10.85
N PHE A 270 -15.50 -2.66 11.20
CA PHE A 270 -16.81 -2.45 10.60
C PHE A 270 -16.72 -2.25 9.08
N MET A 271 -15.85 -1.35 8.62
CA MET A 271 -15.67 -1.05 7.20
C MET A 271 -15.14 -2.26 6.40
N LEU A 272 -14.39 -3.17 7.04
CA LEU A 272 -13.97 -4.42 6.40
C LEU A 272 -15.13 -5.41 6.24
N ALA A 273 -16.02 -5.50 7.21
CA ALA A 273 -17.13 -6.45 7.19
C ALA A 273 -18.33 -5.95 6.36
N ALA A 274 -18.61 -4.65 6.38
CA ALA A 274 -19.79 -4.02 5.78
C ALA A 274 -19.92 -4.23 4.26
N PRO A 275 -18.86 -4.15 3.41
CA PRO A 275 -18.98 -4.39 1.98
C PRO A 275 -19.54 -5.76 1.61
N THR A 276 -19.43 -6.73 2.51
CA THR A 276 -19.94 -8.09 2.35
C THR A 276 -21.24 -8.34 3.14
N ALA A 277 -21.91 -7.28 3.62
CA ALA A 277 -23.06 -7.35 4.51
C ALA A 277 -22.82 -8.30 5.72
N PHE A 278 -21.59 -8.30 6.26
CA PHE A 278 -21.11 -9.15 7.34
C PHE A 278 -21.15 -10.65 7.05
N LEU A 279 -21.60 -11.08 5.87
CA LEU A 279 -21.66 -12.49 5.50
C LEU A 279 -20.27 -13.11 5.34
N GLY A 280 -19.31 -12.34 4.83
CA GLY A 280 -17.92 -12.79 4.67
C GLY A 280 -17.30 -13.31 5.96
N LEU A 281 -17.68 -12.75 7.12
CA LEU A 281 -17.21 -13.18 8.45
C LEU A 281 -17.58 -14.62 8.81
N ARG A 282 -18.55 -15.22 8.11
CA ARG A 282 -18.97 -16.60 8.30
C ARG A 282 -18.13 -17.61 7.53
N SER A 283 -17.25 -17.14 6.66
CA SER A 283 -16.30 -18.00 5.93
C SER A 283 -14.97 -18.08 6.66
N PRO A 284 -14.36 -19.27 6.78
CA PRO A 284 -13.02 -19.40 7.31
C PRO A 284 -11.94 -18.74 6.43
N LEU A 285 -12.23 -18.41 5.16
CA LEU A 285 -11.31 -17.65 4.31
C LEU A 285 -11.02 -16.26 4.86
N THR A 286 -11.95 -15.67 5.60
CA THR A 286 -11.75 -14.34 6.21
C THR A 286 -10.70 -14.37 7.33
N LEU A 287 -10.38 -15.52 7.89
CA LEU A 287 -9.29 -15.67 8.87
C LEU A 287 -7.91 -15.32 8.26
N LEU A 288 -7.78 -15.36 6.94
CA LEU A 288 -6.56 -14.92 6.24
C LEU A 288 -6.28 -13.42 6.42
N CYS A 289 -7.26 -12.62 6.87
CA CYS A 289 -7.05 -11.22 7.24
C CYS A 289 -6.29 -11.07 8.57
N VAL A 290 -6.29 -12.11 9.43
CA VAL A 290 -5.80 -12.02 10.82
C VAL A 290 -4.33 -11.63 10.90
N PRO A 291 -3.38 -12.22 10.14
CA PRO A 291 -1.98 -11.83 10.25
C PRO A 291 -1.74 -10.34 10.03
N THR A 292 -2.29 -9.80 8.93
CA THR A 292 -2.18 -8.37 8.62
C THR A 292 -2.88 -7.48 9.64
N LEU A 293 -4.09 -7.85 10.10
CA LEU A 293 -4.82 -7.07 11.09
C LEU A 293 -4.15 -7.10 12.47
N ALA A 294 -3.55 -8.23 12.86
CA ALA A 294 -2.96 -8.40 14.17
C ALA A 294 -1.86 -7.36 14.44
N TRP A 295 -0.84 -7.29 13.57
CA TRP A 295 0.24 -6.33 13.77
C TRP A 295 -0.23 -4.87 13.60
N ARG A 296 -1.17 -4.61 12.67
CA ARG A 296 -1.71 -3.26 12.44
C ARG A 296 -2.47 -2.73 13.64
N LEU A 297 -3.32 -3.56 14.26
CA LEU A 297 -4.07 -3.16 15.45
C LEU A 297 -3.18 -3.04 16.68
N LEU A 298 -2.04 -3.74 16.72
CA LEU A 298 -1.03 -3.62 17.77
C LEU A 298 -0.14 -2.39 17.58
N ALA A 299 0.07 -1.92 16.35
CA ALA A 299 0.98 -0.80 16.09
C ALA A 299 0.51 0.52 16.71
N GLY A 300 1.47 1.30 17.24
CA GLY A 300 1.22 2.61 17.83
C GLY A 300 0.96 3.71 16.80
N ASN A 301 1.36 3.51 15.53
CA ASN A 301 1.15 4.47 14.46
C ASN A 301 -0.29 4.38 13.93
N GLU A 302 -1.02 5.49 14.04
CA GLU A 302 -2.43 5.57 13.63
C GLU A 302 -2.67 5.32 12.14
N HIS A 303 -1.70 5.58 11.27
CA HIS A 303 -1.80 5.34 9.83
C HIS A 303 -2.10 3.87 9.50
N TYR A 304 -1.62 2.93 10.31
CA TYR A 304 -1.81 1.50 10.06
C TYR A 304 -3.26 1.01 10.25
N TRP A 305 -4.02 1.64 11.14
CA TRP A 305 -5.41 1.23 11.40
C TRP A 305 -6.45 2.25 10.93
N GLN A 306 -6.05 3.35 10.29
CA GLN A 306 -6.99 4.26 9.64
C GLN A 306 -7.51 3.69 8.31
N PRO A 307 -8.81 3.91 7.98
CA PRO A 307 -9.38 3.41 6.72
C PRO A 307 -8.82 4.08 5.46
N ASN A 308 -8.22 5.26 5.57
CA ASN A 308 -7.82 6.09 4.42
C ASN A 308 -6.47 5.68 3.80
N PHE A 309 -5.83 4.61 4.29
CA PHE A 309 -4.50 4.21 3.83
C PHE A 309 -4.52 2.91 3.00
N HIS A 310 -3.49 2.76 2.19
CA HIS A 310 -3.28 1.66 1.25
C HIS A 310 -3.26 0.26 1.89
N TYR A 311 -2.93 0.15 3.18
CA TYR A 311 -2.87 -1.13 3.92
C TYR A 311 -4.16 -1.95 3.87
N ASN A 312 -5.29 -1.33 3.49
CA ASN A 312 -6.59 -1.99 3.42
C ASN A 312 -6.82 -2.72 2.09
N ALA A 313 -6.07 -2.40 1.05
CA ALA A 313 -6.26 -2.94 -0.29
C ALA A 313 -6.11 -4.47 -0.33
N ILE A 314 -5.11 -5.02 0.38
CA ILE A 314 -4.86 -6.47 0.42
C ILE A 314 -5.95 -7.26 1.15
N LEU A 315 -6.75 -6.61 2.00
CA LEU A 315 -7.83 -7.26 2.74
C LEU A 315 -9.11 -7.41 1.92
N MET A 316 -9.30 -6.56 0.91
CA MET A 316 -10.52 -6.58 0.08
C MET A 316 -10.74 -7.92 -0.64
N PRO A 317 -9.76 -8.51 -1.36
CA PRO A 317 -9.93 -9.82 -1.96
C PRO A 317 -10.33 -10.90 -0.96
N LEU A 318 -9.81 -10.86 0.27
CA LEU A 318 -10.04 -11.87 1.30
C LEU A 318 -11.48 -11.82 1.83
N VAL A 319 -11.98 -10.61 2.14
CA VAL A 319 -13.36 -10.47 2.64
C VAL A 319 -14.40 -10.76 1.57
N PHE A 320 -14.16 -10.37 0.31
CA PHE A 320 -15.05 -10.69 -0.80
C PHE A 320 -15.02 -12.19 -1.16
N ALA A 321 -13.86 -12.83 -1.06
CA ALA A 321 -13.77 -14.29 -1.18
C ALA A 321 -14.59 -15.00 -0.10
N GLY A 322 -14.56 -14.49 1.13
CA GLY A 322 -15.44 -14.98 2.21
C GLY A 322 -16.92 -14.87 1.86
N LEU A 323 -17.35 -13.74 1.25
CA LEU A 323 -18.73 -13.60 0.78
C LEU A 323 -19.08 -14.66 -0.26
N ILE A 324 -18.25 -14.84 -1.30
CA ILE A 324 -18.49 -15.81 -2.37
C ILE A 324 -18.59 -17.23 -1.81
N ASP A 325 -17.67 -17.59 -0.89
CA ASP A 325 -17.64 -18.91 -0.25
C ASP A 325 -18.94 -19.20 0.51
N VAL A 326 -19.44 -18.23 1.29
CA VAL A 326 -20.71 -18.37 2.03
C VAL A 326 -21.91 -18.49 1.08
N LEU A 327 -21.97 -17.66 0.05
CA LEU A 327 -23.07 -17.71 -0.94
C LEU A 327 -23.10 -19.04 -1.69
N HIS A 328 -21.94 -19.64 -1.94
CA HIS A 328 -21.80 -20.89 -2.66
C HIS A 328 -22.05 -22.12 -1.78
N ARG A 329 -21.43 -22.18 -0.59
CA ARG A 329 -21.38 -23.39 0.24
C ARG A 329 -22.49 -23.48 1.29
N ARG A 330 -23.16 -22.37 1.58
CA ARG A 330 -24.15 -22.28 2.66
C ARG A 330 -25.47 -21.68 2.17
N PRO A 331 -26.07 -22.21 1.09
CA PRO A 331 -27.31 -21.66 0.54
C PRO A 331 -28.47 -21.67 1.52
N ALA A 332 -28.50 -22.64 2.46
CA ALA A 332 -29.50 -22.70 3.52
C ALA A 332 -29.43 -21.50 4.49
N ILE A 333 -28.22 -20.97 4.76
CA ILE A 333 -28.02 -19.78 5.62
C ILE A 333 -28.40 -18.50 4.89
N VAL A 334 -28.26 -18.49 3.55
CA VAL A 334 -28.48 -17.30 2.71
C VAL A 334 -29.52 -17.62 1.60
N PRO A 335 -30.80 -17.77 1.96
CA PRO A 335 -31.87 -18.01 1.01
C PRO A 335 -31.99 -16.83 0.02
N PRO A 336 -32.64 -16.99 -1.15
CA PRO A 336 -32.66 -15.98 -2.22
C PRO A 336 -33.07 -14.57 -1.77
N ARG A 337 -34.06 -14.44 -0.89
CA ARG A 337 -34.48 -13.14 -0.32
C ARG A 337 -33.38 -12.49 0.51
N ARG A 338 -32.69 -13.26 1.36
CA ARG A 338 -31.59 -12.76 2.19
C ARG A 338 -30.38 -12.37 1.33
N ARG A 339 -30.09 -13.17 0.29
CA ARG A 339 -29.05 -12.86 -0.69
C ARG A 339 -29.31 -11.53 -1.40
N ARG A 340 -30.54 -11.28 -1.87
CA ARG A 340 -30.91 -9.99 -2.49
C ARG A 340 -30.71 -8.83 -1.53
N LYS A 341 -31.13 -8.95 -0.28
CA LYS A 341 -30.94 -7.92 0.75
C LYS A 341 -29.47 -7.67 1.03
N ALA A 342 -28.64 -8.71 1.13
CA ALA A 342 -27.21 -8.59 1.36
C ALA A 342 -26.49 -7.90 0.18
N LEU A 343 -26.82 -8.28 -1.06
CA LEU A 343 -26.25 -7.64 -2.25
C LEU A 343 -26.70 -6.17 -2.38
N ALA A 344 -27.96 -5.86 -2.05
CA ALA A 344 -28.46 -4.50 -2.03
C ALA A 344 -27.75 -3.65 -0.95
N PHE A 345 -27.55 -4.20 0.25
CA PHE A 345 -26.78 -3.54 1.30
C PHE A 345 -25.32 -3.31 0.85
N SER A 346 -24.67 -4.33 0.29
CA SER A 346 -23.31 -4.23 -0.25
C SER A 346 -23.20 -3.12 -1.31
N ALA A 347 -24.17 -3.06 -2.23
CA ALA A 347 -24.23 -2.03 -3.26
C ALA A 347 -24.44 -0.63 -2.66
N ALA A 348 -25.37 -0.49 -1.70
CA ALA A 348 -25.62 0.78 -1.02
C ALA A 348 -24.39 1.25 -0.23
N PHE A 349 -23.75 0.36 0.54
CA PHE A 349 -22.51 0.66 1.27
C PHE A 349 -21.39 1.09 0.31
N THR A 350 -21.21 0.36 -0.81
CA THR A 350 -20.23 0.70 -1.84
C THR A 350 -20.53 2.07 -2.45
N ALA A 351 -21.79 2.39 -2.75
CA ALA A 351 -22.19 3.70 -3.29
C ALA A 351 -21.85 4.83 -2.30
N VAL A 352 -22.15 4.64 -1.01
CA VAL A 352 -21.78 5.60 0.04
C VAL A 352 -20.26 5.79 0.12
N THR A 353 -19.48 4.70 0.10
CA THR A 353 -18.02 4.82 0.15
C THR A 353 -17.44 5.44 -1.12
N VAL A 354 -18.00 5.19 -2.30
CA VAL A 354 -17.62 5.87 -3.55
C VAL A 354 -17.86 7.37 -3.46
N ALA A 355 -18.95 7.81 -2.83
CA ALA A 355 -19.26 9.22 -2.64
C ALA A 355 -18.33 9.93 -1.61
N VAL A 356 -17.66 9.18 -0.74
CA VAL A 356 -16.74 9.70 0.29
C VAL A 356 -15.28 9.60 -0.13
N TYR A 357 -14.91 8.52 -0.82
CA TYR A 357 -13.53 8.26 -1.27
C TYR A 357 -13.25 8.88 -2.64
N PRO A 358 -11.99 9.09 -3.02
CA PRO A 358 -11.62 9.91 -4.18
C PRO A 358 -12.14 9.48 -5.56
N LEU A 359 -12.87 8.37 -5.69
CA LEU A 359 -13.58 8.08 -6.94
C LEU A 359 -14.64 9.13 -7.28
N HIS A 360 -15.22 9.81 -6.29
CA HIS A 360 -16.16 10.89 -6.54
C HIS A 360 -15.51 12.09 -7.23
N ASP A 361 -14.19 12.26 -7.12
CA ASP A 361 -13.46 13.32 -7.83
C ASP A 361 -13.73 13.28 -9.33
N LEU A 362 -13.95 12.10 -9.91
CA LEU A 362 -14.18 11.93 -11.35
C LEU A 362 -15.45 12.62 -11.86
N VAL A 363 -16.43 12.86 -11.01
CA VAL A 363 -17.67 13.58 -11.36
C VAL A 363 -17.60 15.06 -11.02
N LEU A 364 -16.52 15.54 -10.39
CA LEU A 364 -16.35 16.94 -10.04
C LEU A 364 -15.60 17.69 -11.15
N PRO A 365 -16.17 18.80 -11.71
CA PRO A 365 -15.49 19.59 -12.73
C PRO A 365 -14.11 20.12 -12.29
N SER A 366 -13.92 20.34 -10.98
CA SER A 366 -12.65 20.80 -10.41
C SER A 366 -11.53 19.78 -10.56
N ALA A 367 -11.83 18.48 -10.61
CA ALA A 367 -10.81 17.44 -10.78
C ALA A 367 -10.18 17.45 -12.17
N TRP A 368 -10.89 17.96 -13.16
CA TRP A 368 -10.46 18.05 -14.57
C TRP A 368 -9.73 19.35 -14.92
N ARG A 369 -9.60 20.26 -13.94
CA ARG A 369 -8.92 21.55 -14.12
C ARG A 369 -7.61 21.56 -13.38
N THR A 370 -6.54 21.97 -14.03
CA THR A 370 -5.25 22.22 -13.38
C THR A 370 -5.33 23.51 -12.57
N PRO A 371 -5.14 23.48 -11.23
CA PRO A 371 -5.13 24.70 -10.39
C PRO A 371 -4.03 25.68 -10.82
N ALA A 372 -4.22 26.98 -10.55
CA ALA A 372 -3.22 28.01 -10.86
C ALA A 372 -1.89 27.71 -10.17
N HIS A 373 -1.93 27.32 -8.90
CA HIS A 373 -0.76 26.93 -8.11
C HIS A 373 0.05 25.81 -8.78
N VAL A 374 -0.62 24.77 -9.29
CA VAL A 374 0.03 23.66 -9.99
C VAL A 374 0.72 24.13 -11.28
N ARG A 375 0.08 25.05 -12.02
CA ARG A 375 0.70 25.63 -13.24
C ARG A 375 1.96 26.42 -12.90
N THR A 376 1.91 27.22 -11.82
CA THR A 376 3.07 27.95 -11.30
C THR A 376 4.17 26.98 -10.86
N ALA A 377 3.84 25.92 -10.11
CA ALA A 377 4.79 24.90 -9.71
C ALA A 377 5.49 24.27 -10.91
N LYS A 378 4.73 23.77 -11.90
CA LYS A 378 5.29 23.14 -13.11
C LYS A 378 6.21 24.10 -13.88
N ARG A 379 5.84 25.38 -14.00
CA ARG A 379 6.66 26.41 -14.67
C ARG A 379 7.98 26.70 -13.93
N LEU A 380 7.93 26.81 -12.60
CA LEU A 380 9.13 27.06 -11.78
C LEU A 380 10.06 25.86 -11.78
N LEU A 381 9.52 24.65 -11.62
CA LEU A 381 10.30 23.42 -11.64
C LEU A 381 10.96 23.15 -13.01
N ALA A 382 10.37 23.62 -14.11
CA ALA A 382 10.98 23.53 -15.44
C ALA A 382 12.30 24.32 -15.58
N ARG A 383 12.61 25.24 -14.65
CA ARG A 383 13.90 25.97 -14.62
C ARG A 383 15.04 25.13 -14.04
N ILE A 384 14.72 24.02 -13.35
CA ILE A 384 15.71 23.10 -12.78
C ILE A 384 16.17 22.17 -13.89
N PRO A 385 17.47 22.12 -14.22
CA PRO A 385 17.99 21.25 -15.29
C PRO A 385 17.90 19.78 -14.90
N ASP A 386 17.85 18.90 -15.89
CA ASP A 386 17.92 17.47 -15.70
C ASP A 386 19.30 17.08 -15.11
N GLY A 387 19.32 16.05 -14.27
CA GLY A 387 20.52 15.59 -13.57
C GLY A 387 20.91 16.42 -12.34
N ALA A 388 20.27 17.58 -12.09
CA ALA A 388 20.58 18.41 -10.93
C ALA A 388 20.26 17.69 -9.61
N THR A 389 20.95 18.08 -8.54
CA THR A 389 20.61 17.72 -7.17
C THR A 389 19.64 18.74 -6.59
N VAL A 390 18.52 18.28 -6.00
CA VAL A 390 17.44 19.16 -5.57
C VAL A 390 16.95 18.79 -4.17
N ALA A 391 16.88 19.77 -3.27
CA ALA A 391 16.12 19.64 -2.03
C ALA A 391 14.70 20.20 -2.24
N SER A 392 13.68 19.37 -2.07
CA SER A 392 12.29 19.69 -2.45
C SER A 392 11.31 19.56 -1.29
N SER A 393 10.24 20.35 -1.32
CA SER A 393 9.02 20.07 -0.55
C SER A 393 8.40 18.75 -1.00
N ASN A 394 7.70 18.08 -0.09
CA ASN A 394 7.25 16.72 -0.29
C ASN A 394 6.32 16.57 -1.50
N ARG A 395 5.37 17.46 -1.73
CA ARG A 395 4.44 17.39 -2.87
C ARG A 395 5.03 17.80 -4.21
N LEU A 396 6.11 18.55 -4.22
CA LEU A 396 6.79 18.92 -5.46
C LEU A 396 7.76 17.83 -5.94
N ALA A 397 8.24 16.99 -5.02
CA ALA A 397 9.25 15.97 -5.29
C ALA A 397 8.89 15.01 -6.43
N PRO A 398 7.66 14.46 -6.55
CA PRO A 398 7.32 13.52 -7.64
C PRO A 398 7.40 14.11 -9.05
N LEU A 399 7.40 15.45 -9.20
CA LEU A 399 7.62 16.10 -10.50
C LEU A 399 9.10 16.17 -10.89
N LEU A 400 10.00 15.82 -9.97
CA LEU A 400 11.45 15.94 -10.13
C LEU A 400 12.16 14.59 -10.13
N THR A 401 11.64 13.59 -9.40
CA THR A 401 12.30 12.30 -9.16
C THR A 401 12.64 11.51 -10.42
N GLY A 402 11.86 11.69 -11.49
CA GLY A 402 12.14 11.04 -12.78
C GLY A 402 13.37 11.59 -13.52
N ARG A 403 13.83 12.83 -13.23
CA ARG A 403 14.88 13.51 -13.99
C ARG A 403 15.99 14.15 -13.18
N THR A 404 15.85 14.22 -11.84
CA THR A 404 16.84 14.82 -10.93
C THR A 404 17.10 13.89 -9.74
N THR A 405 18.11 14.18 -8.92
CA THR A 405 18.33 13.53 -7.63
C THR A 405 17.67 14.36 -6.54
N VAL A 406 16.62 13.84 -5.91
CA VAL A 406 15.76 14.60 -4.99
C VAL A 406 15.95 14.15 -3.56
N SER A 407 16.20 15.10 -2.67
CA SER A 407 16.10 14.95 -1.22
C SER A 407 15.00 15.85 -0.65
N LEU A 408 14.68 15.72 0.64
CA LEU A 408 13.74 16.62 1.29
C LEU A 408 14.42 17.92 1.74
N VAL A 409 13.71 19.05 1.56
CA VAL A 409 14.21 20.38 1.93
C VAL A 409 14.51 20.53 3.43
N CYS A 410 13.91 19.70 4.28
CA CYS A 410 14.13 19.73 5.73
C CYS A 410 15.36 18.94 6.19
N PHE A 411 16.00 18.18 5.32
CA PHE A 411 17.19 17.43 5.70
C PHE A 411 18.39 18.35 5.87
N GLY A 412 19.08 18.16 6.99
CA GLY A 412 20.30 18.85 7.37
C GLY A 412 21.05 18.01 8.41
N THR A 413 22.17 18.50 8.89
CA THR A 413 22.98 17.87 9.91
C THR A 413 22.94 18.65 11.22
N GLY A 414 23.18 17.94 12.34
CA GLY A 414 23.21 18.53 13.67
C GLY A 414 22.99 17.46 14.75
N PRO A 415 23.18 17.83 16.04
CA PRO A 415 23.00 16.89 17.16
C PRO A 415 21.54 16.43 17.32
N ASP A 416 20.59 17.24 16.86
CA ASP A 416 19.16 16.92 16.85
C ASP A 416 18.64 16.90 15.40
N PRO A 417 18.22 15.74 14.89
CA PRO A 417 17.65 15.63 13.55
C PRO A 417 16.39 16.50 13.33
N ALA A 418 15.62 16.77 14.39
CA ALA A 418 14.44 17.64 14.33
C ALA A 418 14.81 19.14 14.32
N ALA A 419 16.05 19.46 14.64
CA ALA A 419 16.57 20.84 14.71
C ALA A 419 17.95 20.95 14.03
N PRO A 420 18.06 20.71 12.71
CA PRO A 420 19.32 20.76 12.00
C PRO A 420 19.98 22.13 12.14
N THR A 421 21.30 22.13 12.37
CA THR A 421 22.11 23.34 12.57
C THR A 421 23.04 23.63 11.38
N ALA A 422 23.19 22.69 10.47
CA ALA A 422 24.01 22.84 9.26
C ALA A 422 23.35 22.20 8.04
N LEU A 423 23.85 22.57 6.86
CA LEU A 423 23.46 21.95 5.59
C LEU A 423 23.87 20.47 5.55
N PRO A 424 23.27 19.65 4.67
CA PRO A 424 23.73 18.29 4.42
C PRO A 424 25.19 18.30 3.93
N ALA A 425 25.89 17.19 4.16
CA ALA A 425 27.32 17.07 3.77
C ALA A 425 27.54 17.30 2.25
N ALA A 426 26.58 16.90 1.40
CA ALA A 426 26.52 17.22 0.00
C ALA A 426 25.33 18.16 -0.25
N PRO A 427 25.53 19.49 -0.20
CA PRO A 427 24.45 20.45 -0.40
C PRO A 427 23.94 20.42 -1.85
N PRO A 428 22.61 20.45 -2.06
CA PRO A 428 22.01 20.36 -3.39
C PRO A 428 22.29 21.60 -4.24
N ASP A 429 22.23 21.48 -5.57
CA ASP A 429 22.38 22.62 -6.48
C ASP A 429 21.16 23.55 -6.44
N TRP A 430 19.98 22.95 -6.19
CA TRP A 430 18.71 23.65 -6.17
C TRP A 430 17.92 23.33 -4.91
N VAL A 431 17.16 24.32 -4.46
CA VAL A 431 16.22 24.16 -3.34
C VAL A 431 14.86 24.70 -3.78
N VAL A 432 13.82 23.88 -3.65
CA VAL A 432 12.45 24.33 -3.92
C VAL A 432 11.55 24.01 -2.73
N SER A 433 10.85 25.04 -2.26
CA SER A 433 9.93 24.92 -1.12
C SER A 433 8.59 25.52 -1.47
N ASP A 434 7.53 24.80 -1.16
CA ASP A 434 6.15 25.25 -1.24
C ASP A 434 5.59 25.43 0.16
N ARG A 435 5.23 26.69 0.54
CA ARG A 435 4.63 26.96 1.85
C ARG A 435 3.16 26.52 1.96
N HIS A 436 2.49 26.22 0.83
CA HIS A 436 1.14 25.71 0.78
C HIS A 436 1.08 24.18 0.79
N ASP A 437 2.24 23.50 0.88
CA ASP A 437 2.29 22.05 1.01
C ASP A 437 1.59 21.60 2.31
N PRO A 438 0.41 20.93 2.24
CA PRO A 438 -0.32 20.52 3.44
C PRO A 438 0.36 19.36 4.18
N THR A 439 1.41 18.76 3.62
CA THR A 439 2.18 17.67 4.24
C THR A 439 3.27 18.19 5.19
N VAL A 440 3.15 19.43 5.63
CA VAL A 440 4.13 20.15 6.46
C VAL A 440 4.37 19.60 7.87
N LYS A 441 3.60 18.61 8.32
CA LYS A 441 3.86 17.98 9.63
C LYS A 441 4.83 16.83 9.57
N THR A 442 4.77 16.03 8.51
CA THR A 442 5.60 14.85 8.26
C THR A 442 5.77 14.67 6.75
N PRO A 443 6.97 14.38 6.22
CA PRO A 443 8.22 14.19 6.97
C PRO A 443 8.92 15.48 7.36
N CYS A 444 8.47 16.66 6.89
CA CYS A 444 9.11 17.95 7.09
C CYS A 444 8.26 18.90 7.94
N PRO A 445 8.50 19.03 9.25
CA PRO A 445 7.86 20.06 10.06
C PRO A 445 8.14 21.48 9.52
N VAL A 446 7.14 22.36 9.56
CA VAL A 446 7.22 23.75 9.04
C VAL A 446 8.42 24.50 9.63
N ALA A 447 8.63 24.38 10.96
CA ALA A 447 9.73 25.05 11.63
C ALA A 447 11.09 24.57 11.13
N GLN A 448 11.24 23.26 10.85
CA GLN A 448 12.46 22.67 10.30
C GLN A 448 12.69 23.17 8.86
N THR A 449 11.67 23.18 8.02
CA THR A 449 11.74 23.68 6.64
C THR A 449 12.20 25.16 6.64
N HIS A 450 11.60 26.00 7.47
CA HIS A 450 11.97 27.43 7.56
C HIS A 450 13.42 27.60 8.05
N ARG A 451 13.88 26.77 8.99
CA ARG A 451 15.25 26.80 9.48
C ARG A 451 16.23 26.46 8.34
N MET A 452 15.94 25.40 7.60
CA MET A 452 16.77 24.98 6.47
C MET A 452 16.81 26.03 5.36
N LEU A 453 15.68 26.67 5.03
CA LEU A 453 15.66 27.77 4.04
C LEU A 453 16.54 28.93 4.47
N ARG A 454 16.57 29.30 5.76
CA ARG A 454 17.49 30.31 6.27
C ARG A 454 18.93 29.87 6.14
N LEU A 455 19.26 28.61 6.50
CA LEU A 455 20.61 28.07 6.36
C LEU A 455 21.08 28.07 4.90
N TYR A 456 20.25 27.67 3.95
CA TYR A 456 20.60 27.75 2.53
C TYR A 456 20.93 29.20 2.11
N ARG A 457 20.09 30.18 2.49
CA ARG A 457 20.34 31.61 2.16
C ARG A 457 21.64 32.14 2.77
N THR A 458 21.96 31.80 4.02
CA THR A 458 23.20 32.22 4.69
C THR A 458 24.45 31.53 4.11
N HIS A 459 24.31 30.42 3.39
CA HIS A 459 25.38 29.68 2.74
C HIS A 459 25.46 29.93 1.22
N GLY A 460 25.04 31.09 0.76
CA GLY A 460 25.27 31.54 -0.61
C GLY A 460 24.22 31.08 -1.64
N TYR A 461 23.09 30.54 -1.20
CA TYR A 461 22.00 30.28 -2.16
C TYR A 461 21.25 31.55 -2.51
N VAL A 462 21.13 31.81 -3.82
CA VAL A 462 20.45 32.97 -4.38
C VAL A 462 19.02 32.62 -4.77
N GLN A 463 18.08 33.50 -4.45
CA GLN A 463 16.67 33.34 -4.81
C GLN A 463 16.50 33.63 -6.33
N VAL A 464 16.12 32.59 -7.07
CA VAL A 464 15.87 32.66 -8.52
C VAL A 464 14.42 33.07 -8.82
N ALA A 465 13.50 32.62 -7.97
CA ALA A 465 12.08 32.96 -8.07
C ALA A 465 11.35 32.79 -6.75
N GLU A 466 10.31 33.59 -6.58
CA GLU A 466 9.29 33.37 -5.55
C GLU A 466 7.93 33.73 -6.14
N GLU A 467 7.01 32.79 -6.23
CA GLU A 467 5.71 32.99 -6.82
C GLU A 467 4.69 32.01 -6.21
N ASP A 468 3.50 32.49 -5.88
CA ASP A 468 2.39 31.71 -5.34
C ASP A 468 2.82 30.77 -4.19
N GLY A 469 3.67 31.29 -3.27
CA GLY A 469 4.17 30.53 -2.14
C GLY A 469 5.28 29.54 -2.42
N ILE A 470 5.69 29.40 -3.68
CA ILE A 470 6.80 28.54 -4.08
C ILE A 470 8.07 29.37 -4.16
N THR A 471 9.07 29.01 -3.36
CA THR A 471 10.41 29.61 -3.37
C THR A 471 11.40 28.70 -4.08
N LEU A 472 12.12 29.21 -5.06
CA LEU A 472 13.18 28.52 -5.79
C LEU A 472 14.52 29.19 -5.51
N LEU A 473 15.46 28.45 -4.93
CA LEU A 473 16.83 28.90 -4.67
C LEU A 473 17.79 28.07 -5.52
N ARG A 474 18.91 28.70 -5.92
CA ARG A 474 20.01 28.06 -6.60
C ARG A 474 21.31 28.36 -5.85
N ARG A 475 22.22 27.39 -5.80
CA ARG A 475 23.57 27.57 -5.26
C ARG A 475 24.30 28.60 -6.11
N GLY A 476 24.89 29.61 -5.45
CA GLY A 476 25.69 30.66 -6.08
C GLY A 476 27.01 30.18 -6.63
#